data_b639c3c1e3200796a738861f3efefd82
#
_entry.id   b639c3c1e3200796a738861f3efefd82
#
_cell.length_a   1.000
_cell.length_b   1.000
_cell.length_c   1.000
_cell.angle_alpha   90.00
_cell.angle_beta   90.00
_cell.angle_gamma   90.00
#
_symmetry.space_group_name_H-M   'P 1'
#
loop_
_entity.id
_entity.type
_entity.pdbx_description
1 polymer ?
#
loop_
_entity_poly.entity_id
_entity_poly.type
_entity_poly.pdbx_seq_one_letter_code
_entity_poly.pdbx_strand_id
1 'polypeptide(L)'
;MFLSTKITAKLGSDYKKPDAITIIEPENYKEIVYPLPAGDLLYVGAATQRKLGNYGIRTIGQLAEMNPEVLKGWFGVMGYTLSAFARGLDQTPVAKQDAHSAIKSVGNSATTPRDLTTDEDVWLMLVLLSESVAMRMR
;
A
#
# COMPACT_ATOMS: atom_id res chain seq x y z
N MET A 1 -11.12 -18.19 -8.72
CA MET A 1 -12.18 -17.20 -9.01
C MET A 1 -11.53 -15.82 -8.88
N PHE A 2 -11.24 -15.20 -10.01
CA PHE A 2 -10.69 -13.85 -10.04
C PHE A 2 -11.84 -12.87 -9.81
N LEU A 3 -11.87 -12.29 -8.64
CA LEU A 3 -12.75 -11.16 -8.37
C LEU A 3 -12.01 -9.89 -8.73
N SER A 4 -12.72 -8.86 -9.14
CA SER A 4 -12.17 -7.50 -9.23
C SER A 4 -11.70 -7.11 -7.83
N THR A 5 -10.41 -7.27 -7.56
CA THR A 5 -9.82 -7.05 -6.25
C THR A 5 -9.19 -5.67 -6.19
N LYS A 6 -8.94 -5.19 -4.98
CA LYS A 6 -8.27 -3.90 -4.76
C LYS A 6 -6.91 -3.84 -5.47
N ILE A 7 -6.19 -4.96 -5.54
CA ILE A 7 -4.86 -5.03 -6.18
C ILE A 7 -4.98 -4.88 -7.69
N THR A 8 -5.84 -5.69 -8.34
CA THR A 8 -6.04 -5.65 -9.78
C THR A 8 -6.63 -4.32 -10.25
N ALA A 9 -7.58 -3.76 -9.48
CA ALA A 9 -8.16 -2.45 -9.76
C ALA A 9 -7.10 -1.33 -9.73
N LYS A 10 -6.21 -1.34 -8.72
CA LYS A 10 -5.11 -0.37 -8.64
C LYS A 10 -4.13 -0.53 -9.80
N LEU A 11 -3.67 -1.75 -10.08
CA LEU A 11 -2.73 -2.01 -11.17
C LEU A 11 -3.34 -1.61 -12.52
N GLY A 12 -4.59 -1.95 -12.78
CA GLY A 12 -5.30 -1.57 -14.00
C GLY A 12 -5.44 -0.06 -14.16
N SER A 13 -5.73 0.64 -13.06
CA SER A 13 -5.81 2.11 -13.05
C SER A 13 -4.48 2.79 -13.34
N ASP A 14 -3.37 2.20 -12.94
CA ASP A 14 -2.03 2.78 -13.10
C ASP A 14 -1.35 2.38 -14.42
N TYR A 15 -1.81 1.31 -15.08
CA TYR A 15 -1.13 0.67 -16.22
C TYR A 15 -0.97 1.56 -17.45
N LYS A 16 -1.99 2.33 -17.81
CA LYS A 16 -1.99 3.20 -19.02
C LYS A 16 -2.58 4.58 -18.69
N LYS A 17 -2.00 5.30 -17.71
CA LYS A 17 -2.38 6.69 -17.44
C LYS A 17 -1.82 7.64 -18.54
N PRO A 18 -2.53 8.75 -18.86
CA PRO A 18 -3.91 9.09 -18.53
C PRO A 18 -4.92 8.49 -19.53
N ASP A 19 -6.20 8.53 -19.20
CA ASP A 19 -7.33 8.28 -20.12
C ASP A 19 -7.43 6.86 -20.72
N ALA A 20 -7.03 5.81 -19.99
CA ALA A 20 -7.22 4.43 -20.44
C ALA A 20 -7.98 3.58 -19.43
N ILE A 21 -8.82 2.70 -19.95
CA ILE A 21 -9.48 1.63 -19.19
C ILE A 21 -8.70 0.35 -19.45
N THR A 22 -8.19 -0.28 -18.40
CA THR A 22 -7.49 -1.56 -18.50
C THR A 22 -8.33 -2.64 -17.80
N ILE A 23 -8.71 -3.67 -18.55
CA ILE A 23 -9.43 -4.82 -18.02
C ILE A 23 -8.40 -5.91 -17.74
N ILE A 24 -8.28 -6.32 -16.48
CA ILE A 24 -7.41 -7.39 -16.02
C ILE A 24 -8.29 -8.59 -15.62
N GLU A 25 -8.19 -9.66 -16.40
CA GLU A 25 -8.91 -10.92 -16.25
C GLU A 25 -7.89 -12.03 -15.92
N PRO A 26 -8.34 -13.19 -15.42
CA PRO A 26 -7.46 -14.33 -15.12
C PRO A 26 -6.60 -14.73 -16.31
N GLU A 27 -7.18 -14.68 -17.49
CA GLU A 27 -6.57 -15.12 -18.76
C GLU A 27 -5.40 -14.22 -19.17
N ASN A 28 -5.52 -12.91 -18.97
CA ASN A 28 -4.52 -11.92 -19.36
C ASN A 28 -3.65 -11.40 -18.20
N TYR A 29 -3.92 -11.87 -16.96
CA TYR A 29 -3.23 -11.40 -15.75
C TYR A 29 -1.71 -11.49 -15.86
N LYS A 30 -1.20 -12.65 -16.25
CA LYS A 30 0.25 -12.88 -16.37
C LYS A 30 0.87 -12.01 -17.45
N GLU A 31 0.18 -11.83 -18.58
CA GLU A 31 0.66 -11.03 -19.69
C GLU A 31 0.76 -9.54 -19.31
N ILE A 32 -0.25 -9.02 -18.60
CA ILE A 32 -0.32 -7.60 -18.23
C ILE A 32 0.48 -7.30 -16.97
N VAL A 33 0.35 -8.12 -15.93
CA VAL A 33 0.83 -7.79 -14.58
C VAL A 33 2.26 -8.28 -14.32
N TYR A 34 2.64 -9.45 -14.82
CA TYR A 34 3.97 -10.02 -14.55
C TYR A 34 5.14 -9.17 -15.03
N PRO A 35 5.07 -8.48 -16.20
CA PRO A 35 6.15 -7.60 -16.66
C PRO A 35 6.29 -6.31 -15.84
N LEU A 36 5.26 -5.92 -15.07
CA LEU A 36 5.29 -4.67 -14.32
C LEU A 36 6.35 -4.69 -13.22
N PRO A 37 6.93 -3.53 -12.88
CA PRO A 37 7.85 -3.41 -11.77
C PRO A 37 7.24 -3.91 -10.46
N ALA A 38 8.02 -4.61 -9.63
CA ALA A 38 7.56 -5.06 -8.32
C ALA A 38 7.10 -3.89 -7.42
N GLY A 39 7.63 -2.68 -7.65
CA GLY A 39 7.26 -1.46 -6.93
C GLY A 39 5.83 -0.98 -7.19
N ASP A 40 5.22 -1.40 -8.30
CA ASP A 40 3.84 -1.02 -8.65
C ASP A 40 2.80 -1.83 -7.85
N LEU A 41 3.25 -2.94 -7.25
CA LEU A 41 2.39 -3.77 -6.41
C LEU A 41 2.02 -3.03 -5.13
N LEU A 42 0.74 -3.07 -4.75
CA LEU A 42 0.27 -2.46 -3.51
C LEU A 42 1.06 -3.02 -2.30
N TYR A 43 1.42 -2.15 -1.37
CA TYR A 43 2.27 -2.40 -0.21
C TYR A 43 3.77 -2.59 -0.49
N VAL A 44 4.22 -2.45 -1.73
CA VAL A 44 5.64 -2.39 -2.05
C VAL A 44 6.10 -0.93 -2.09
N GLY A 45 6.53 -0.41 -0.96
CA GLY A 45 7.16 0.90 -0.88
C GLY A 45 8.64 0.87 -1.27
N ALA A 46 9.29 2.03 -1.35
CA ALA A 46 10.68 2.18 -1.80
C ALA A 46 11.69 1.28 -1.03
N ALA A 47 11.50 1.08 0.28
CA ALA A 47 12.37 0.22 1.09
C ALA A 47 12.22 -1.27 0.70
N THR A 48 10.98 -1.73 0.53
CA THR A 48 10.67 -3.10 0.10
C THR A 48 11.17 -3.35 -1.32
N GLN A 49 10.97 -2.39 -2.23
CA GLN A 49 11.45 -2.46 -3.61
C GLN A 49 12.98 -2.58 -3.67
N ARG A 50 13.71 -1.76 -2.90
CA ARG A 50 15.18 -1.87 -2.80
C ARG A 50 15.62 -3.23 -2.28
N LYS A 51 14.95 -3.74 -1.24
CA LYS A 51 15.27 -5.05 -0.67
C LYS A 51 15.01 -6.18 -1.67
N LEU A 52 13.88 -6.16 -2.39
CA LEU A 52 13.60 -7.09 -3.48
C LEU A 52 14.66 -7.01 -4.59
N GLY A 53 15.06 -5.80 -4.99
CA GLY A 53 16.11 -5.57 -5.98
C GLY A 53 17.46 -6.17 -5.59
N ASN A 54 17.84 -6.14 -4.30
CA ASN A 54 19.07 -6.76 -3.80
C ASN A 54 19.03 -8.30 -3.94
N TYR A 55 17.86 -8.90 -3.98
CA TYR A 55 17.65 -10.33 -4.25
C TYR A 55 17.38 -10.63 -5.73
N GLY A 56 17.55 -9.65 -6.62
CA GLY A 56 17.34 -9.82 -8.06
C GLY A 56 15.88 -9.78 -8.52
N ILE A 57 14.95 -9.49 -7.62
CA ILE A 57 13.50 -9.44 -7.92
C ILE A 57 13.14 -8.01 -8.34
N ARG A 58 12.84 -7.82 -9.61
CA ARG A 58 12.53 -6.51 -10.21
C ARG A 58 11.09 -6.41 -10.70
N THR A 59 10.47 -7.54 -11.07
CA THR A 59 9.12 -7.58 -11.62
C THR A 59 8.15 -8.33 -10.72
N ILE A 60 6.85 -8.08 -10.91
CA ILE A 60 5.78 -8.77 -10.19
C ILE A 60 5.81 -10.28 -10.52
N GLY A 61 6.12 -10.64 -11.76
CA GLY A 61 6.23 -12.05 -12.16
C GLY A 61 7.35 -12.77 -11.41
N GLN A 62 8.54 -12.18 -11.31
CA GLN A 62 9.63 -12.75 -10.50
C GLN A 62 9.24 -12.92 -9.04
N LEU A 63 8.51 -11.95 -8.47
CA LEU A 63 7.99 -12.04 -7.11
C LEU A 63 6.95 -13.17 -6.96
N ALA A 64 6.09 -13.36 -7.95
CA ALA A 64 5.09 -14.41 -7.97
C ALA A 64 5.69 -15.83 -8.02
N GLU A 65 6.83 -15.98 -8.68
CA GLU A 65 7.56 -17.26 -8.81
C GLU A 65 8.35 -17.64 -7.54
N MET A 66 8.60 -16.67 -6.65
CA MET A 66 9.32 -16.92 -5.41
C MET A 66 8.57 -17.83 -4.46
N ASN A 67 9.32 -18.66 -3.74
CA ASN A 67 8.74 -19.47 -2.66
C ASN A 67 8.21 -18.54 -1.54
N PRO A 68 6.93 -18.67 -1.16
CA PRO A 68 6.32 -17.85 -0.10
C PRO A 68 7.06 -17.91 1.24
N GLU A 69 7.64 -19.07 1.60
CA GLU A 69 8.40 -19.22 2.84
C GLU A 69 9.69 -18.40 2.84
N VAL A 70 10.35 -18.29 1.68
CA VAL A 70 11.53 -17.42 1.53
C VAL A 70 11.13 -15.97 1.71
N LEU A 71 10.04 -15.53 1.06
CA LEU A 71 9.52 -14.17 1.21
C LEU A 71 9.10 -13.88 2.65
N LYS A 72 8.51 -14.86 3.35
CA LYS A 72 8.23 -14.76 4.80
C LYS A 72 9.51 -14.55 5.61
N GLY A 73 10.57 -15.29 5.32
CA GLY A 73 11.86 -15.12 5.99
C GLY A 73 12.42 -13.70 5.83
N TRP A 74 12.18 -13.06 4.68
CA TRP A 74 12.69 -11.71 4.42
C TRP A 74 11.79 -10.59 4.94
N PHE A 75 10.47 -10.76 4.86
CA PHE A 75 9.48 -9.70 5.10
C PHE A 75 8.47 -10.06 6.21
N GLY A 76 8.65 -11.17 6.91
CA GLY A 76 7.69 -11.63 7.90
C GLY A 76 6.34 -11.99 7.27
N VAL A 77 5.25 -11.75 8.00
CA VAL A 77 3.87 -12.02 7.52
C VAL A 77 3.58 -11.30 6.19
N MET A 78 4.15 -10.11 5.99
CA MET A 78 4.00 -9.35 4.76
C MET A 78 4.53 -10.12 3.53
N GLY A 79 5.52 -10.98 3.68
CA GLY A 79 6.05 -11.81 2.59
C GLY A 79 5.00 -12.74 1.98
N TYR A 80 4.15 -13.35 2.79
CA TYR A 80 3.01 -14.16 2.29
C TYR A 80 2.01 -13.30 1.56
N THR A 81 1.69 -12.13 2.11
CA THR A 81 0.76 -11.20 1.48
C THR A 81 1.25 -10.76 0.11
N LEU A 82 2.53 -10.38 0.00
CA LEU A 82 3.14 -9.99 -1.27
C LEU A 82 3.14 -11.12 -2.29
N SER A 83 3.42 -12.37 -1.85
CA SER A 83 3.34 -13.55 -2.71
C SER A 83 1.92 -13.78 -3.24
N ALA A 84 0.91 -13.69 -2.37
CA ALA A 84 -0.48 -13.84 -2.76
C ALA A 84 -0.92 -12.75 -3.76
N PHE A 85 -0.55 -11.51 -3.51
CA PHE A 85 -0.86 -10.36 -4.37
C PHE A 85 -0.20 -10.48 -5.75
N ALA A 86 1.09 -10.85 -5.79
CA ALA A 86 1.82 -11.03 -7.04
C ALA A 86 1.23 -12.16 -7.91
N ARG A 87 0.64 -13.17 -7.29
CA ARG A 87 -0.05 -14.29 -7.97
C ARG A 87 -1.51 -13.98 -8.35
N GLY A 88 -2.03 -12.82 -7.96
CA GLY A 88 -3.43 -12.47 -8.16
C GLY A 88 -4.41 -13.25 -7.27
N LEU A 89 -3.94 -13.76 -6.13
CA LEU A 89 -4.74 -14.54 -5.18
C LEU A 89 -5.38 -13.66 -4.09
N ASP A 90 -5.35 -12.33 -4.24
CA ASP A 90 -6.05 -11.42 -3.36
C ASP A 90 -7.56 -11.62 -3.45
N GLN A 91 -8.23 -11.61 -2.31
CA GLN A 91 -9.69 -11.73 -2.21
C GLN A 91 -10.32 -10.46 -1.61
N THR A 92 -9.54 -9.40 -1.44
CA THR A 92 -10.00 -8.15 -0.85
C THR A 92 -10.91 -7.41 -1.85
N PRO A 93 -12.22 -7.28 -1.58
CA PRO A 93 -13.13 -6.61 -2.49
C PRO A 93 -12.81 -5.12 -2.59
N VAL A 94 -13.10 -4.53 -3.74
CA VAL A 94 -13.10 -3.07 -3.89
C VAL A 94 -14.29 -2.51 -3.12
N ALA A 95 -14.03 -1.56 -2.22
CA ALA A 95 -15.09 -0.91 -1.46
C ALA A 95 -16.01 -0.12 -2.40
N LYS A 96 -17.31 -0.14 -2.14
CA LYS A 96 -18.26 0.72 -2.85
C LYS A 96 -18.02 2.18 -2.48
N GLN A 97 -18.34 3.10 -3.41
CA GLN A 97 -18.10 4.53 -3.22
C GLN A 97 -18.84 5.10 -2.00
N ASP A 98 -19.99 4.55 -1.66
CA ASP A 98 -20.86 4.91 -0.54
C ASP A 98 -20.62 4.09 0.73
N ALA A 99 -19.60 3.24 0.73
CA ALA A 99 -19.23 2.47 1.91
C ALA A 99 -18.58 3.38 2.96
N HIS A 100 -19.35 3.82 3.93
CA HIS A 100 -18.86 4.56 5.08
C HIS A 100 -18.26 3.61 6.11
N SER A 101 -16.95 3.71 6.35
CA SER A 101 -16.35 3.07 7.51
C SER A 101 -16.48 4.02 8.72
N ALA A 102 -16.92 3.49 9.86
CA ALA A 102 -16.94 4.28 11.09
C ALA A 102 -15.53 4.78 11.42
N ILE A 103 -15.43 6.09 11.68
CA ILE A 103 -14.17 6.69 12.13
C ILE A 103 -13.84 6.12 13.52
N LYS A 104 -12.72 5.40 13.62
CA LYS A 104 -12.30 4.75 14.87
C LYS A 104 -11.40 5.64 15.73
N SER A 105 -10.68 6.57 15.11
CA SER A 105 -9.80 7.50 15.82
C SER A 105 -9.57 8.75 14.98
N VAL A 106 -9.38 9.87 15.66
CA VAL A 106 -8.96 11.13 15.06
C VAL A 106 -7.65 11.54 15.75
N GLY A 107 -6.62 11.84 14.96
CA GLY A 107 -5.33 12.23 15.48
C GLY A 107 -4.66 13.28 14.59
N ASN A 108 -3.72 14.00 15.16
CA ASN A 108 -2.82 14.88 14.44
C ASN A 108 -1.41 14.81 15.02
N SER A 109 -0.41 15.10 14.20
CA SER A 109 0.98 15.25 14.62
C SER A 109 1.63 16.38 13.85
N ALA A 110 2.63 17.02 14.44
CA ALA A 110 3.43 18.06 13.79
C ALA A 110 4.90 17.83 14.15
N THR A 111 5.77 18.05 13.18
CA THR A 111 7.21 18.15 13.43
C THR A 111 7.54 19.61 13.68
N THR A 112 8.17 19.88 14.80
CA THR A 112 8.57 21.26 15.17
C THR A 112 9.81 21.67 14.37
N PRO A 113 9.96 22.97 14.02
CA PRO A 113 11.13 23.46 13.29
C PRO A 113 12.42 23.45 14.13
N ARG A 114 12.31 23.31 15.44
CA ARG A 114 13.41 23.19 16.40
C ARG A 114 13.01 22.25 17.54
N ASP A 115 13.97 21.75 18.29
CA ASP A 115 13.71 20.97 19.49
C ASP A 115 12.98 21.82 20.56
N LEU A 116 12.02 21.22 21.24
CA LEU A 116 11.28 21.86 22.33
C LEU A 116 12.08 21.67 23.60
N THR A 117 12.55 22.77 24.20
CA THR A 117 13.45 22.76 25.36
C THR A 117 12.81 23.27 26.63
N THR A 118 11.62 23.86 26.55
CA THR A 118 10.88 24.39 27.69
C THR A 118 9.48 23.79 27.79
N ASP A 119 8.92 23.77 29.01
CA ASP A 119 7.55 23.31 29.24
C ASP A 119 6.52 24.19 28.51
N GLU A 120 6.81 25.47 28.34
CA GLU A 120 5.96 26.40 27.57
C GLU A 120 5.92 26.05 26.08
N ASP A 121 7.05 25.70 25.48
CA ASP A 121 7.10 25.22 24.08
C ASP A 121 6.25 23.95 23.89
N VAL A 122 6.37 23.00 24.81
CA VAL A 122 5.60 21.76 24.80
C VAL A 122 4.10 22.05 24.99
N TRP A 123 3.77 22.90 25.96
CA TRP A 123 2.38 23.30 26.20
C TRP A 123 1.73 23.94 24.98
N LEU A 124 2.41 24.88 24.34
CA LEU A 124 1.92 25.54 23.12
C LEU A 124 1.61 24.51 22.02
N MET A 125 2.52 23.57 21.77
CA MET A 125 2.33 22.52 20.77
C MET A 125 1.15 21.60 21.12
N LEU A 126 0.96 21.25 22.38
CA LEU A 126 -0.17 20.43 22.83
C LEU A 126 -1.50 21.16 22.63
N VAL A 127 -1.56 22.45 22.90
CA VAL A 127 -2.76 23.27 22.65
C VAL A 127 -3.09 23.29 21.16
N LEU A 128 -2.12 23.59 20.29
CA LEU A 128 -2.31 23.61 18.83
C LEU A 128 -2.78 22.25 18.28
N LEU A 129 -2.18 21.15 18.74
CA LEU A 129 -2.56 19.80 18.31
C LEU A 129 -3.95 19.42 18.80
N SER A 130 -4.29 19.76 20.04
CA SER A 130 -5.63 19.46 20.61
C SER A 130 -6.72 20.27 19.93
N GLU A 131 -6.49 21.55 19.61
CA GLU A 131 -7.42 22.37 18.81
C GLU A 131 -7.65 21.78 17.42
N SER A 132 -6.55 21.37 16.74
CA SER A 132 -6.65 20.72 15.43
C SER A 132 -7.45 19.41 15.47
N VAL A 133 -7.29 18.59 16.50
CA VAL A 133 -8.08 17.36 16.69
C VAL A 133 -9.55 17.71 16.98
N ALA A 134 -9.81 18.69 17.84
CA ALA A 134 -11.16 19.13 18.17
C ALA A 134 -11.93 19.64 16.93
N MET A 135 -11.26 20.39 16.04
CA MET A 135 -11.86 20.83 14.76
C MET A 135 -12.23 19.67 13.84
N ARG A 136 -11.46 18.59 13.82
CA ARG A 136 -11.73 17.39 13.01
C ARG A 136 -12.86 16.53 13.58
N MET A 137 -13.19 16.69 14.84
CA MET A 137 -14.24 15.92 15.53
C MET A 137 -15.63 16.57 15.42
N ARG A 138 -15.70 17.81 14.91
CA ARG A 138 -16.97 18.54 14.67
C ARG A 138 -17.52 18.24 13.29
#